data_f46f51f38fdc71a022c33d712e9750b4
#
_entry.id   f46f51f38fdc71a022c33d712e9750b4
#
_cell.length_a   1.000
_cell.length_b   1.000
_cell.length_c   1.000
_cell.angle_alpha   90.00
_cell.angle_beta   90.00
_cell.angle_gamma   90.00
#
_symmetry.space_group_name_H-M   'P 1'
#
loop_
_entity.id
_entity.type
_entity.pdbx_description
1 polymer ?
#
loop_
_entity_poly.entity_id
_entity_poly.type
_entity_poly.pdbx_seq_one_letter_code
_entity_poly.pdbx_strand_id
1 'polypeptide(L)'
;YKLFGVNAELLIDHAWGWEPCTIADVKAYKPENKSVVSGQVLQNPYNFEQARLVVRRIEELLQEHLPHEIAVLFRAGFHSYQLELALNQAGVAFRKYGGLRYTEAAHVKDVMAYVRLLLNPLDLPAFARMAAQHHGIGPKTVEKLYTATARGDAKNVEKAFARFPALLEDMRFVDSLRAAPQTPAATLNAVLEHYRPRLETLYPEDWPRRQQGLEEIVQMASAYTELDLFVADLALESPEEEGDDGEGRVTLSTVHSAKGLEWNAVLIIDLVEDRFPSRHALARPEDFEEERRLMYVACTRARQSLDLYVPAALYSRAERGNQ
;
A
#
# COMPACT_ATOMS: atom_id res chain seq x y z
N TYR A 1 -14.03 21.42 3.97
CA TYR A 1 -13.33 20.24 4.55
C TYR A 1 -12.25 20.73 5.50
N LYS A 2 -12.24 20.21 6.73
CA LYS A 2 -11.20 20.50 7.72
C LYS A 2 -10.11 19.43 7.61
N LEU A 3 -9.04 19.72 6.93
CA LEU A 3 -7.82 18.95 6.98
C LEU A 3 -6.87 19.63 7.98
N PHE A 4 -6.25 18.88 8.89
CA PHE A 4 -5.43 19.46 9.96
C PHE A 4 -6.14 20.53 10.82
N GLY A 5 -7.48 20.41 11.02
CA GLY A 5 -8.27 21.41 11.75
C GLY A 5 -8.52 22.72 10.97
N VAL A 6 -8.08 22.81 9.72
CA VAL A 6 -8.16 23.99 8.83
C VAL A 6 -8.87 23.57 7.54
N ASN A 7 -9.55 24.48 6.85
CA ASN A 7 -10.06 24.19 5.51
C ASN A 7 -8.91 23.79 4.59
N ALA A 8 -9.11 22.76 3.73
CA ALA A 8 -8.09 22.32 2.78
C ALA A 8 -7.65 23.46 1.84
N GLU A 9 -8.54 24.42 1.60
CA GLU A 9 -8.26 25.67 0.89
C GLU A 9 -7.20 26.57 1.59
N LEU A 10 -7.02 26.40 2.89
CA LEU A 10 -6.08 27.16 3.72
C LEU A 10 -4.70 26.51 3.86
N LEU A 11 -4.57 25.22 3.55
CA LEU A 11 -3.30 24.49 3.74
C LEU A 11 -2.21 24.88 2.74
N ILE A 12 -2.62 25.27 1.55
CA ILE A 12 -1.69 25.65 0.47
C ILE A 12 -0.97 26.96 0.79
N ASP A 13 -1.58 27.83 1.60
CA ASP A 13 -1.08 29.18 1.85
C ASP A 13 -0.24 29.31 3.11
N HIS A 14 -0.46 28.46 4.10
CA HIS A 14 0.36 28.46 5.32
C HIS A 14 1.80 27.97 5.11
N ALA A 15 2.11 27.39 3.96
CA ALA A 15 3.48 27.10 3.57
C ALA A 15 4.37 28.36 3.49
N TRP A 16 3.76 29.55 3.40
CA TRP A 16 4.48 30.80 3.08
C TRP A 16 4.29 31.93 4.08
N GLY A 17 3.45 31.80 5.09
CA GLY A 17 3.26 32.84 6.11
C GLY A 17 1.86 32.82 6.71
N TRP A 18 1.60 31.98 7.62
CA TRP A 18 0.62 31.90 8.72
C TRP A 18 -0.72 32.71 8.66
N GLU A 19 -1.17 33.18 7.49
CA GLU A 19 -2.47 33.84 7.34
C GLU A 19 -3.44 33.03 6.46
N PRO A 20 -4.75 33.00 6.78
CA PRO A 20 -5.74 32.23 6.02
C PRO A 20 -5.96 32.82 4.61
N CYS A 21 -5.88 32.00 3.57
CA CYS A 21 -6.20 32.43 2.22
C CYS A 21 -7.02 31.41 1.42
N THR A 22 -7.50 31.80 0.26
CA THR A 22 -8.36 31.02 -0.63
C THR A 22 -7.58 30.37 -1.76
N ILE A 23 -8.17 29.40 -2.47
CA ILE A 23 -7.58 28.82 -3.70
C ILE A 23 -7.26 29.92 -4.75
N ALA A 24 -8.05 31.00 -4.78
CA ALA A 24 -7.80 32.13 -5.66
C ALA A 24 -6.48 32.84 -5.30
N ASP A 25 -6.16 32.94 -4.01
CA ASP A 25 -4.94 33.58 -3.52
C ASP A 25 -3.70 32.73 -3.84
N VAL A 26 -3.82 31.39 -3.77
CA VAL A 26 -2.76 30.47 -4.20
C VAL A 26 -2.41 30.66 -5.68
N LYS A 27 -3.40 30.86 -6.55
CA LYS A 27 -3.18 31.16 -7.97
C LYS A 27 -2.55 32.56 -8.20
N ALA A 28 -2.74 33.47 -7.27
CA ALA A 28 -2.21 34.83 -7.34
C ALA A 28 -0.80 34.96 -6.71
N TYR A 29 -0.39 33.96 -5.89
CA TYR A 29 0.89 34.03 -5.20
C TYR A 29 2.08 33.86 -6.18
N LYS A 30 2.90 34.88 -6.28
CA LYS A 30 4.18 34.85 -7.02
C LYS A 30 5.31 35.01 -6.00
N PRO A 31 5.95 33.91 -5.57
CA PRO A 31 7.19 34.06 -4.83
C PRO A 31 8.22 34.79 -5.70
N GLU A 32 8.90 35.75 -5.15
CA GLU A 32 10.01 36.42 -5.86
C GLU A 32 11.01 35.33 -6.31
N ASN A 33 11.15 35.14 -7.63
CA ASN A 33 12.02 34.18 -8.30
C ASN A 33 11.52 32.71 -8.42
N LYS A 34 10.24 32.38 -8.22
CA LYS A 34 9.71 31.04 -8.60
C LYS A 34 8.54 31.18 -9.57
N SER A 35 8.48 30.27 -10.53
CA SER A 35 7.31 30.09 -11.40
C SER A 35 6.06 29.81 -10.56
N VAL A 36 4.91 30.31 -10.99
CA VAL A 36 3.62 30.08 -10.33
C VAL A 36 3.36 28.59 -10.26
N VAL A 37 3.26 28.05 -9.03
CA VAL A 37 2.82 26.67 -8.82
C VAL A 37 1.33 26.62 -9.12
N SER A 38 0.93 25.92 -10.18
CA SER A 38 -0.49 25.58 -10.39
C SER A 38 -0.89 24.49 -9.41
N GLY A 39 -2.03 24.63 -8.77
CA GLY A 39 -2.50 23.64 -7.77
C GLY A 39 -3.97 23.33 -7.98
N GLN A 40 -4.34 22.08 -7.72
CA GLN A 40 -5.74 21.67 -7.67
C GLN A 40 -5.98 20.76 -6.48
N VAL A 41 -7.18 20.87 -5.88
CA VAL A 41 -7.66 19.96 -4.85
C VAL A 41 -8.69 19.04 -5.50
N LEU A 42 -8.39 17.75 -5.52
CA LEU A 42 -9.22 16.72 -6.13
C LEU A 42 -9.97 15.94 -5.04
N GLN A 43 -11.29 16.07 -5.03
CA GLN A 43 -12.15 15.30 -4.15
C GLN A 43 -12.55 14.01 -4.86
N ASN A 44 -12.33 12.88 -4.20
CA ASN A 44 -12.78 11.57 -4.67
C ASN A 44 -13.64 10.88 -3.61
N PRO A 45 -14.70 10.12 -4.03
CA PRO A 45 -15.62 9.52 -3.06
C PRO A 45 -14.95 8.51 -2.14
N TYR A 46 -14.01 7.72 -2.65
CA TYR A 46 -13.31 6.66 -1.91
C TYR A 46 -11.83 6.59 -2.30
N ASN A 47 -11.00 6.08 -1.39
CA ASN A 47 -9.56 5.94 -1.61
C ASN A 47 -9.19 4.99 -2.78
N PHE A 48 -10.00 3.96 -3.09
CA PHE A 48 -9.74 3.07 -4.24
C PHE A 48 -9.93 3.75 -5.61
N GLU A 49 -10.77 4.78 -5.71
CA GLU A 49 -10.90 5.58 -6.93
C GLU A 49 -9.74 6.55 -7.10
N GLN A 50 -9.12 6.95 -5.99
CA GLN A 50 -7.98 7.86 -5.98
C GLN A 50 -6.83 7.33 -6.86
N ALA A 51 -6.49 6.03 -6.76
CA ALA A 51 -5.41 5.46 -7.54
C ALA A 51 -5.62 5.64 -9.06
N ARG A 52 -6.85 5.43 -9.55
CA ARG A 52 -7.19 5.64 -10.97
C ARG A 52 -7.09 7.11 -11.40
N LEU A 53 -7.53 8.03 -10.54
CA LEU A 53 -7.42 9.46 -10.80
C LEU A 53 -5.96 9.92 -10.84
N VAL A 54 -5.14 9.41 -9.92
CA VAL A 54 -3.70 9.69 -9.88
C VAL A 54 -3.00 9.15 -11.12
N VAL A 55 -3.28 7.92 -11.55
CA VAL A 55 -2.71 7.34 -12.77
C VAL A 55 -3.08 8.20 -13.99
N ARG A 56 -4.37 8.54 -14.18
CA ARG A 56 -4.80 9.41 -15.27
C ARG A 56 -4.07 10.76 -15.25
N ARG A 57 -3.91 11.34 -14.06
CA ARG A 57 -3.18 12.61 -13.93
C ARG A 57 -1.70 12.48 -14.27
N ILE A 58 -1.08 11.36 -13.90
CA ILE A 58 0.30 11.06 -14.30
C ILE A 58 0.41 10.93 -15.82
N GLU A 59 -0.53 10.22 -16.49
CA GLU A 59 -0.56 10.10 -17.95
C GLU A 59 -0.69 11.47 -18.64
N GLU A 60 -1.51 12.38 -18.09
CA GLU A 60 -1.59 13.77 -18.58
C GLU A 60 -0.25 14.50 -18.39
N LEU A 61 0.35 14.41 -17.22
CA LEU A 61 1.62 15.08 -16.90
C LEU A 61 2.79 14.54 -17.74
N LEU A 62 2.77 13.27 -18.12
CA LEU A 62 3.77 12.66 -18.99
C LEU A 62 3.75 13.21 -20.44
N GLN A 63 2.72 13.98 -20.82
CA GLN A 63 2.71 14.72 -22.10
C GLN A 63 3.58 15.98 -22.06
N GLU A 64 3.85 16.52 -20.86
CA GLU A 64 4.55 17.79 -20.65
C GLU A 64 5.84 17.64 -19.86
N HIS A 65 6.00 16.55 -19.11
CA HIS A 65 7.12 16.28 -18.18
C HIS A 65 7.75 14.93 -18.43
N LEU A 66 9.04 14.83 -18.13
CA LEU A 66 9.73 13.54 -18.08
C LEU A 66 9.30 12.76 -16.82
N PRO A 67 9.28 11.41 -16.84
CA PRO A 67 8.82 10.61 -15.71
C PRO A 67 9.49 10.95 -14.37
N HIS A 68 10.79 11.17 -14.35
CA HIS A 68 11.54 11.51 -13.13
C HIS A 68 11.24 12.91 -12.57
N GLU A 69 10.56 13.77 -13.31
CA GLU A 69 10.11 15.09 -12.88
C GLU A 69 8.75 15.04 -12.16
N ILE A 70 8.13 13.87 -12.08
CA ILE A 70 6.81 13.64 -11.46
C ILE A 70 7.01 12.81 -10.18
N ALA A 71 6.41 13.27 -9.07
CA ALA A 71 6.40 12.52 -7.83
C ALA A 71 5.01 12.41 -7.21
N VAL A 72 4.73 11.25 -6.62
CA VAL A 72 3.58 11.06 -5.73
C VAL A 72 4.06 10.88 -4.30
N LEU A 73 3.57 11.72 -3.41
CA LEU A 73 3.97 11.74 -2.01
C LEU A 73 2.85 11.21 -1.11
N PHE A 74 3.23 10.45 -0.09
CA PHE A 74 2.32 9.84 0.87
C PHE A 74 2.95 9.75 2.26
N ARG A 75 2.11 9.60 3.30
CA ARG A 75 2.56 9.59 4.70
C ARG A 75 3.25 8.28 5.11
N ALA A 76 2.74 7.14 4.70
CA ALA A 76 3.26 5.82 5.04
C ALA A 76 3.42 4.95 3.79
N GLY A 77 4.43 4.06 3.77
CA GLY A 77 4.77 3.25 2.60
C GLY A 77 3.63 2.39 2.05
N PHE A 78 2.74 1.90 2.90
CA PHE A 78 1.60 1.08 2.47
C PHE A 78 0.46 1.89 1.84
N HIS A 79 0.41 3.21 2.00
CA HIS A 79 -0.58 4.07 1.33
C HIS A 79 -0.46 4.04 -0.19
N SER A 80 0.71 3.69 -0.72
CA SER A 80 0.92 3.60 -2.17
C SER A 80 0.49 2.25 -2.79
N TYR A 81 0.10 1.23 -2.03
CA TYR A 81 -0.12 -0.12 -2.56
C TYR A 81 -1.17 -0.18 -3.67
N GLN A 82 -2.29 0.49 -3.50
CA GLN A 82 -3.33 0.57 -4.55
C GLN A 82 -2.82 1.32 -5.79
N LEU A 83 -2.03 2.38 -5.58
CA LEU A 83 -1.43 3.13 -6.68
C LEU A 83 -0.35 2.32 -7.41
N GLU A 84 0.48 1.56 -6.69
CA GLU A 84 1.47 0.66 -7.29
C GLU A 84 0.81 -0.35 -8.24
N LEU A 85 -0.29 -0.98 -7.79
CA LEU A 85 -1.06 -1.89 -8.62
C LEU A 85 -1.63 -1.19 -9.85
N ALA A 86 -2.24 -0.02 -9.68
CA ALA A 86 -2.83 0.73 -10.78
C ALA A 86 -1.79 1.20 -11.80
N LEU A 87 -0.60 1.62 -11.37
CA LEU A 87 0.52 1.99 -12.24
C LEU A 87 1.05 0.77 -13.02
N ASN A 88 1.17 -0.40 -12.36
CA ASN A 88 1.57 -1.64 -13.04
C ASN A 88 0.56 -2.03 -14.12
N GLN A 89 -0.75 -1.96 -13.82
CA GLN A 89 -1.81 -2.23 -14.78
C GLN A 89 -1.80 -1.25 -15.97
N ALA A 90 -1.43 0.01 -15.73
CA ALA A 90 -1.31 1.03 -16.77
C ALA A 90 0.04 0.97 -17.53
N GLY A 91 0.97 0.11 -17.12
CA GLY A 91 2.31 0.02 -17.71
C GLY A 91 3.20 1.23 -17.43
N VAL A 92 2.89 2.02 -16.39
CA VAL A 92 3.68 3.18 -15.98
C VAL A 92 4.80 2.74 -15.03
N ALA A 93 6.04 2.89 -15.48
CA ALA A 93 7.20 2.55 -14.67
C ALA A 93 7.39 3.54 -13.50
N PHE A 94 7.71 3.02 -12.31
CA PHE A 94 7.93 3.82 -11.13
C PHE A 94 9.06 3.28 -10.25
N ARG A 95 9.61 4.14 -9.41
CA ARG A 95 10.52 3.79 -8.32
C ARG A 95 9.95 4.27 -6.99
N LYS A 96 10.22 3.54 -5.90
CA LYS A 96 9.67 3.84 -4.58
C LYS A 96 10.76 4.11 -3.56
N TYR A 97 10.56 5.16 -2.77
CA TYR A 97 11.42 5.54 -1.65
C TYR A 97 10.62 5.60 -0.34
N GLY A 98 11.24 5.18 0.76
CA GLY A 98 10.62 5.26 2.10
C GLY A 98 9.58 4.18 2.37
N GLY A 99 9.87 2.95 1.98
CA GLY A 99 9.07 1.75 2.23
C GLY A 99 9.27 0.72 1.13
N LEU A 100 8.89 -0.52 1.42
CA LEU A 100 8.92 -1.61 0.45
C LEU A 100 7.70 -1.54 -0.47
N ARG A 101 7.85 -1.98 -1.72
CA ARG A 101 6.70 -2.29 -2.58
C ARG A 101 5.86 -3.39 -1.93
N TYR A 102 4.57 -3.48 -2.26
CA TYR A 102 3.74 -4.57 -1.75
C TYR A 102 4.32 -5.94 -2.15
N THR A 103 4.89 -6.05 -3.35
CA THR A 103 5.54 -7.27 -3.85
C THR A 103 6.82 -7.65 -3.09
N GLU A 104 7.46 -6.71 -2.42
CA GLU A 104 8.70 -6.93 -1.66
C GLU A 104 8.45 -7.17 -0.17
N ALA A 105 7.33 -6.67 0.36
CA ALA A 105 7.02 -6.72 1.77
C ALA A 105 6.85 -8.16 2.27
N ALA A 106 7.69 -8.57 3.24
CA ALA A 106 7.74 -9.95 3.73
C ALA A 106 6.38 -10.45 4.23
N HIS A 107 5.66 -9.65 5.03
CA HIS A 107 4.35 -10.01 5.57
C HIS A 107 3.27 -10.14 4.48
N VAL A 108 3.36 -9.36 3.40
CA VAL A 108 2.47 -9.53 2.23
C VAL A 108 2.79 -10.85 1.53
N LYS A 109 4.06 -11.14 1.29
CA LYS A 109 4.48 -12.44 0.72
C LYS A 109 4.03 -13.62 1.58
N ASP A 110 4.04 -13.46 2.91
CA ASP A 110 3.60 -14.50 3.84
C ASP A 110 2.10 -14.79 3.69
N VAL A 111 1.26 -13.75 3.68
CA VAL A 111 -0.19 -13.88 3.46
C VAL A 111 -0.49 -14.44 2.06
N MET A 112 0.20 -13.94 1.04
CA MET A 112 0.03 -14.44 -0.33
C MET A 112 0.45 -15.90 -0.51
N ALA A 113 1.32 -16.44 0.34
CA ALA A 113 1.63 -17.87 0.31
C ALA A 113 0.41 -18.74 0.63
N TYR A 114 -0.43 -18.36 1.60
CA TYR A 114 -1.70 -19.04 1.87
C TYR A 114 -2.65 -18.95 0.69
N VAL A 115 -2.79 -17.80 0.07
CA VAL A 115 -3.66 -17.57 -1.08
C VAL A 115 -3.20 -18.39 -2.30
N ARG A 116 -1.89 -18.43 -2.56
CA ARG A 116 -1.33 -19.25 -3.65
C ARG A 116 -1.53 -20.73 -3.42
N LEU A 117 -1.37 -21.22 -2.19
CA LEU A 117 -1.66 -22.61 -1.84
C LEU A 117 -3.15 -22.94 -1.94
N LEU A 118 -4.04 -21.98 -1.68
CA LEU A 118 -5.47 -22.13 -1.90
C LEU A 118 -5.78 -22.38 -3.38
N LEU A 119 -5.16 -21.62 -4.29
CA LEU A 119 -5.33 -21.76 -5.74
C LEU A 119 -4.60 -22.98 -6.30
N ASN A 120 -3.37 -23.23 -5.84
CA ASN A 120 -2.57 -24.36 -6.26
C ASN A 120 -1.94 -25.09 -5.07
N PRO A 121 -2.51 -26.21 -4.62
CA PRO A 121 -1.98 -27.02 -3.50
C PRO A 121 -0.55 -27.52 -3.70
N LEU A 122 -0.08 -27.54 -4.95
CA LEU A 122 1.26 -27.99 -5.33
C LEU A 122 2.23 -26.84 -5.60
N ASP A 123 1.94 -25.63 -5.13
CA ASP A 123 2.87 -24.51 -5.19
C ASP A 123 3.99 -24.67 -4.16
N LEU A 124 5.11 -25.28 -4.58
CA LEU A 124 6.26 -25.51 -3.69
C LEU A 124 6.87 -24.22 -3.11
N PRO A 125 7.09 -23.15 -3.87
CA PRO A 125 7.54 -21.87 -3.33
C PRO A 125 6.62 -21.31 -2.23
N ALA A 126 5.30 -21.34 -2.44
CA ALA A 126 4.33 -20.90 -1.45
C ALA A 126 4.32 -21.79 -0.21
N PHE A 127 4.36 -23.12 -0.39
CA PHE A 127 4.48 -24.08 0.71
C PHE A 127 5.77 -23.85 1.51
N ALA A 128 6.90 -23.70 0.85
CA ALA A 128 8.19 -23.46 1.49
C ALA A 128 8.17 -22.18 2.33
N ARG A 129 7.54 -21.11 1.80
CA ARG A 129 7.41 -19.85 2.50
C ARG A 129 6.51 -19.97 3.74
N MET A 130 5.36 -20.61 3.62
CA MET A 130 4.48 -20.88 4.77
C MET A 130 5.18 -21.71 5.84
N ALA A 131 5.86 -22.78 5.43
CA ALA A 131 6.61 -23.67 6.34
C ALA A 131 7.76 -22.95 7.06
N ALA A 132 8.46 -22.03 6.37
CA ALA A 132 9.57 -21.26 6.95
C ALA A 132 9.14 -20.30 8.08
N GLN A 133 7.85 -20.01 8.22
CA GLN A 133 7.31 -19.22 9.33
C GLN A 133 7.28 -20.02 10.66
N HIS A 134 7.54 -21.32 10.61
CA HIS A 134 7.53 -22.22 11.76
C HIS A 134 8.96 -22.56 12.21
N HIS A 135 9.16 -22.50 13.53
CA HIS A 135 10.47 -22.81 14.10
C HIS A 135 10.90 -24.26 13.83
N GLY A 136 12.17 -24.42 13.48
CA GLY A 136 12.78 -25.76 13.28
C GLY A 136 12.48 -26.43 11.92
N ILE A 137 11.89 -25.71 10.98
CA ILE A 137 11.65 -26.21 9.62
C ILE A 137 12.71 -25.65 8.66
N GLY A 138 13.65 -26.49 8.27
CA GLY A 138 14.66 -26.16 7.26
C GLY A 138 14.33 -26.76 5.88
N PRO A 139 15.12 -26.43 4.82
CA PRO A 139 14.84 -26.84 3.44
C PRO A 139 14.58 -28.34 3.24
N LYS A 140 15.38 -29.20 3.87
CA LYS A 140 15.18 -30.68 3.79
C LYS A 140 13.87 -31.13 4.42
N THR A 141 13.42 -30.45 5.48
CA THR A 141 12.14 -30.75 6.13
C THR A 141 10.99 -30.29 5.23
N VAL A 142 11.11 -29.10 4.62
CA VAL A 142 10.14 -28.59 3.62
C VAL A 142 9.94 -29.59 2.51
N GLU A 143 11.02 -30.08 1.88
CA GLU A 143 10.95 -31.05 0.78
C GLU A 143 10.23 -32.35 1.20
N LYS A 144 10.55 -32.87 2.39
CA LYS A 144 9.90 -34.07 2.93
C LYS A 144 8.41 -33.86 3.17
N LEU A 145 8.03 -32.74 3.79
CA LEU A 145 6.64 -32.43 4.10
C LEU A 145 5.83 -32.18 2.84
N TYR A 146 6.39 -31.42 1.89
CA TYR A 146 5.79 -31.17 0.59
C TYR A 146 5.55 -32.47 -0.19
N THR A 147 6.54 -33.36 -0.24
CA THR A 147 6.39 -34.67 -0.89
C THR A 147 5.29 -35.53 -0.26
N ALA A 148 5.15 -35.48 1.06
CA ALA A 148 4.06 -36.19 1.75
C ALA A 148 2.69 -35.60 1.36
N THR A 149 2.55 -34.29 1.29
CA THR A 149 1.35 -33.57 0.87
C THR A 149 0.98 -33.91 -0.59
N ALA A 150 1.96 -33.83 -1.49
CA ALA A 150 1.77 -34.08 -2.92
C ALA A 150 1.31 -35.53 -3.23
N ARG A 151 1.66 -36.50 -2.37
CA ARG A 151 1.21 -37.90 -2.52
C ARG A 151 -0.23 -38.14 -2.10
N GLY A 152 -0.87 -37.20 -1.39
CA GLY A 152 -2.29 -37.24 -1.06
C GLY A 152 -2.74 -38.30 -0.05
N ASP A 153 -1.81 -39.02 0.61
CA ASP A 153 -2.15 -40.02 1.63
C ASP A 153 -2.25 -39.34 3.01
N ALA A 154 -3.49 -39.21 3.50
CA ALA A 154 -3.77 -38.51 4.77
C ALA A 154 -2.98 -39.08 5.97
N LYS A 155 -2.80 -40.41 6.06
CA LYS A 155 -2.03 -41.05 7.15
C LYS A 155 -0.53 -40.68 7.07
N ASN A 156 0.02 -40.64 5.86
CA ASN A 156 1.40 -40.25 5.66
C ASN A 156 1.60 -38.76 5.92
N VAL A 157 0.64 -37.90 5.58
CA VAL A 157 0.65 -36.47 5.91
C VAL A 157 0.64 -36.32 7.42
N GLU A 158 -0.31 -36.87 8.17
CA GLU A 158 -0.36 -36.77 9.63
C GLU A 158 0.95 -37.24 10.30
N LYS A 159 1.49 -38.39 9.86
CA LYS A 159 2.75 -38.90 10.36
C LYS A 159 3.94 -37.99 10.07
N ALA A 160 4.01 -37.41 8.86
CA ALA A 160 5.06 -36.50 8.45
C ALA A 160 5.02 -35.17 9.26
N PHE A 161 3.81 -34.66 9.50
CA PHE A 161 3.57 -33.41 10.22
C PHE A 161 3.47 -33.56 11.74
N ALA A 162 3.57 -34.78 12.30
CA ALA A 162 3.43 -34.99 13.76
C ALA A 162 4.34 -34.12 14.62
N ARG A 163 5.53 -33.71 14.11
CA ARG A 163 6.47 -32.80 14.78
C ARG A 163 6.16 -31.33 14.56
N PHE A 164 5.27 -30.99 13.65
CA PHE A 164 4.93 -29.65 13.21
C PHE A 164 3.41 -29.43 13.17
N PRO A 165 2.72 -29.58 14.31
CA PRO A 165 1.25 -29.52 14.35
C PRO A 165 0.70 -28.16 13.91
N ALA A 166 1.39 -27.07 14.20
CA ALA A 166 0.97 -25.73 13.78
C ALA A 166 1.02 -25.55 12.25
N LEU A 167 1.99 -26.15 11.56
CA LEU A 167 2.01 -26.13 10.09
C LEU A 167 0.87 -27.02 9.51
N LEU A 168 0.56 -28.14 10.16
CA LEU A 168 -0.58 -28.95 9.74
C LEU A 168 -1.91 -28.21 9.92
N GLU A 169 -2.02 -27.39 10.97
CA GLU A 169 -3.18 -26.53 11.19
C GLU A 169 -3.33 -25.48 10.08
N ASP A 170 -2.22 -24.83 9.66
CA ASP A 170 -2.23 -23.94 8.50
C ASP A 170 -2.71 -24.64 7.22
N MET A 171 -2.23 -25.85 6.95
CA MET A 171 -2.68 -26.62 5.79
C MET A 171 -4.17 -26.94 5.85
N ARG A 172 -4.67 -27.37 7.01
CA ARG A 172 -6.10 -27.63 7.24
C ARG A 172 -6.94 -26.36 7.09
N PHE A 173 -6.42 -25.23 7.53
CA PHE A 173 -7.06 -23.94 7.33
C PHE A 173 -7.20 -23.61 5.83
N VAL A 174 -6.12 -23.74 5.05
CA VAL A 174 -6.16 -23.53 3.59
C VAL A 174 -7.16 -24.50 2.93
N ASP A 175 -7.19 -25.78 3.32
CA ASP A 175 -8.13 -26.74 2.81
C ASP A 175 -9.60 -26.39 3.16
N SER A 176 -9.84 -25.84 4.34
CA SER A 176 -11.17 -25.36 4.75
C SER A 176 -11.67 -24.20 3.90
N LEU A 177 -10.79 -23.25 3.54
CA LEU A 177 -11.12 -22.16 2.63
C LEU A 177 -11.43 -22.67 1.21
N ARG A 178 -10.72 -23.71 0.76
CA ARG A 178 -10.96 -24.33 -0.55
C ARG A 178 -12.32 -25.04 -0.59
N ALA A 179 -12.72 -25.66 0.50
CA ALA A 179 -14.02 -26.36 0.61
C ALA A 179 -15.21 -25.39 0.67
N ALA A 180 -15.01 -24.15 1.09
CA ALA A 180 -16.04 -23.12 1.20
C ALA A 180 -15.58 -21.81 0.51
N PRO A 181 -15.64 -21.76 -0.83
CA PRO A 181 -15.19 -20.58 -1.59
C PRO A 181 -15.92 -19.30 -1.17
N GLN A 182 -15.16 -18.21 -1.09
CA GLN A 182 -15.63 -16.90 -0.68
C GLN A 182 -15.16 -15.84 -1.70
N THR A 183 -15.63 -14.59 -1.55
CA THR A 183 -15.09 -13.47 -2.34
C THR A 183 -13.60 -13.27 -2.03
N PRO A 184 -12.80 -12.72 -2.95
CA PRO A 184 -11.38 -12.47 -2.74
C PRO A 184 -11.09 -11.72 -1.43
N ALA A 185 -11.85 -10.64 -1.16
CA ALA A 185 -11.69 -9.86 0.08
C ALA A 185 -12.03 -10.67 1.34
N ALA A 186 -13.07 -11.51 1.30
CA ALA A 186 -13.43 -12.36 2.44
C ALA A 186 -12.38 -13.44 2.69
N THR A 187 -11.84 -14.04 1.63
CA THR A 187 -10.75 -15.02 1.69
C THR A 187 -9.50 -14.40 2.32
N LEU A 188 -9.08 -13.23 1.84
CA LEU A 188 -7.92 -12.54 2.40
C LEU A 188 -8.14 -12.09 3.85
N ASN A 189 -9.34 -11.64 4.21
CA ASN A 189 -9.67 -11.35 5.60
C ASN A 189 -9.52 -12.59 6.50
N ALA A 190 -10.03 -13.75 6.06
CA ALA A 190 -9.89 -14.99 6.82
C ALA A 190 -8.40 -15.37 6.99
N VAL A 191 -7.60 -15.26 5.92
CA VAL A 191 -6.15 -15.49 5.98
C VAL A 191 -5.48 -14.50 6.92
N LEU A 192 -5.84 -13.23 6.88
CA LEU A 192 -5.26 -12.20 7.76
C LEU A 192 -5.55 -12.48 9.24
N GLU A 193 -6.79 -12.84 9.59
CA GLU A 193 -7.15 -13.21 10.97
C GLU A 193 -6.39 -14.46 11.45
N HIS A 194 -6.24 -15.47 10.59
CA HIS A 194 -5.47 -16.67 10.89
C HIS A 194 -3.98 -16.38 11.07
N TYR A 195 -3.42 -15.48 10.25
CA TYR A 195 -1.99 -15.10 10.26
C TYR A 195 -1.64 -14.11 11.39
N ARG A 196 -2.59 -13.35 11.92
CA ARG A 196 -2.36 -12.28 12.91
C ARG A 196 -1.49 -12.70 14.11
N PRO A 197 -1.77 -13.82 14.83
CA PRO A 197 -0.93 -14.20 15.97
C PRO A 197 0.53 -14.46 15.59
N ARG A 198 0.74 -14.91 14.35
CA ARG A 198 2.09 -15.12 13.81
C ARG A 198 2.75 -13.80 13.42
N LEU A 199 2.00 -12.88 12.84
CA LEU A 199 2.47 -11.52 12.53
C LEU A 199 2.98 -10.82 13.79
N GLU A 200 2.24 -10.89 14.90
CA GLU A 200 2.62 -10.33 16.20
C GLU A 200 3.90 -10.97 16.74
N THR A 201 4.05 -12.29 16.56
CA THR A 201 5.24 -13.03 17.02
C THR A 201 6.47 -12.73 16.16
N LEU A 202 6.32 -12.66 14.84
CA LEU A 202 7.42 -12.45 13.90
C LEU A 202 7.90 -10.99 13.87
N TYR A 203 7.00 -10.05 14.14
CA TYR A 203 7.26 -8.62 14.02
C TYR A 203 6.77 -7.82 15.25
N PRO A 204 7.26 -8.12 16.47
CA PRO A 204 6.70 -7.57 17.70
C PRO A 204 6.75 -6.04 17.78
N GLU A 205 7.73 -5.40 17.12
CA GLU A 205 7.93 -3.95 17.20
C GLU A 205 7.03 -3.18 16.21
N ASP A 206 6.70 -3.77 15.04
CA ASP A 206 6.03 -3.04 13.95
C ASP A 206 4.81 -3.76 13.35
N TRP A 207 4.31 -4.84 14.01
CA TRP A 207 3.14 -5.59 13.53
C TRP A 207 1.89 -4.72 13.30
N PRO A 208 1.57 -3.67 14.08
CA PRO A 208 0.38 -2.86 13.82
C PRO A 208 0.46 -2.14 12.47
N ARG A 209 1.66 -1.64 12.12
CA ARG A 209 1.89 -0.99 10.83
C ARG A 209 1.83 -2.00 9.67
N ARG A 210 2.35 -3.22 9.88
CA ARG A 210 2.29 -4.29 8.88
C ARG A 210 0.86 -4.76 8.67
N GLN A 211 0.06 -4.85 9.73
CA GLN A 211 -1.36 -5.18 9.64
C GLN A 211 -2.10 -4.15 8.78
N GLN A 212 -1.86 -2.86 8.97
CA GLN A 212 -2.45 -1.82 8.12
C GLN A 212 -2.11 -2.05 6.63
N GLY A 213 -0.86 -2.42 6.31
CA GLY A 213 -0.47 -2.77 4.95
C GLY A 213 -1.22 -3.99 4.40
N LEU A 214 -1.48 -5.00 5.23
CA LEU A 214 -2.28 -6.17 4.85
C LEU A 214 -3.76 -5.82 4.66
N GLU A 215 -4.30 -4.92 5.46
CA GLU A 215 -5.66 -4.39 5.29
C GLU A 215 -5.83 -3.65 3.95
N GLU A 216 -4.79 -2.95 3.47
CA GLU A 216 -4.78 -2.38 2.11
C GLU A 216 -4.88 -3.47 1.04
N ILE A 217 -4.15 -4.58 1.19
CA ILE A 217 -4.24 -5.72 0.24
C ILE A 217 -5.67 -6.31 0.24
N VAL A 218 -6.32 -6.41 1.39
CA VAL A 218 -7.73 -6.83 1.48
C VAL A 218 -8.65 -5.86 0.75
N GLN A 219 -8.43 -4.55 0.89
CA GLN A 219 -9.20 -3.54 0.18
C GLN A 219 -9.01 -3.64 -1.33
N MET A 220 -7.77 -3.83 -1.81
CA MET A 220 -7.48 -4.05 -3.22
C MET A 220 -8.26 -5.25 -3.77
N ALA A 221 -8.32 -6.35 -3.01
CA ALA A 221 -9.06 -7.55 -3.39
C ALA A 221 -10.57 -7.34 -3.48
N SER A 222 -11.14 -6.33 -2.82
CA SER A 222 -12.57 -6.04 -2.87
C SER A 222 -13.06 -5.57 -4.26
N ALA A 223 -12.16 -5.13 -5.12
CA ALA A 223 -12.45 -4.75 -6.50
C ALA A 223 -12.54 -5.96 -7.46
N TYR A 224 -12.22 -7.16 -6.98
CA TYR A 224 -12.18 -8.37 -7.79
C TYR A 224 -13.30 -9.34 -7.42
N THR A 225 -13.84 -10.03 -8.43
CA THR A 225 -14.79 -11.13 -8.27
C THR A 225 -14.09 -12.47 -8.16
N GLU A 226 -12.94 -12.63 -8.82
CA GLU A 226 -12.16 -13.87 -8.90
C GLU A 226 -10.80 -13.70 -8.21
N LEU A 227 -10.45 -14.70 -7.40
CA LEU A 227 -9.21 -14.65 -6.59
C LEU A 227 -7.94 -14.85 -7.45
N ASP A 228 -8.01 -15.65 -8.49
CA ASP A 228 -6.91 -15.90 -9.41
C ASP A 228 -6.56 -14.65 -10.23
N LEU A 229 -7.56 -13.89 -10.68
CA LEU A 229 -7.35 -12.60 -11.35
C LEU A 229 -6.66 -11.61 -10.43
N PHE A 230 -7.09 -11.53 -9.16
CA PHE A 230 -6.43 -10.67 -8.18
C PHE A 230 -4.96 -11.05 -7.97
N VAL A 231 -4.68 -12.36 -7.83
CA VAL A 231 -3.30 -12.86 -7.65
C VAL A 231 -2.45 -12.62 -8.90
N ALA A 232 -3.03 -12.76 -10.10
CA ALA A 232 -2.35 -12.47 -11.35
C ALA A 232 -1.96 -10.98 -11.45
N ASP A 233 -2.89 -10.08 -11.14
CA ASP A 233 -2.64 -8.64 -11.17
C ASP A 233 -1.61 -8.21 -10.13
N LEU A 234 -1.65 -8.81 -8.91
CA LEU A 234 -0.62 -8.55 -7.91
C LEU A 234 0.77 -9.05 -8.32
N ALA A 235 0.85 -10.02 -9.21
CA ALA A 235 2.13 -10.53 -9.72
C ALA A 235 2.70 -9.67 -10.87
N LEU A 236 1.97 -8.67 -11.37
CA LEU A 236 2.48 -7.74 -12.35
C LEU A 236 3.59 -6.89 -11.72
N GLU A 237 4.74 -6.90 -12.35
CA GLU A 237 5.87 -6.05 -11.98
C GLU A 237 5.91 -4.82 -12.89
N SER A 238 6.41 -3.72 -12.35
CA SER A 238 6.73 -2.56 -13.20
C SER A 238 7.73 -2.99 -14.24
N PRO A 239 7.60 -2.50 -15.49
CA PRO A 239 8.60 -2.72 -16.52
C PRO A 239 9.98 -2.33 -15.97
N GLU A 240 10.88 -3.29 -15.85
CA GLU A 240 12.29 -3.05 -15.54
C GLU A 240 13.03 -2.91 -16.88
N GLU A 241 13.45 -1.70 -17.20
CA GLU A 241 14.41 -1.50 -18.28
C GLU A 241 15.82 -1.72 -17.74
N GLU A 242 16.52 -2.70 -18.28
CA GLU A 242 17.94 -2.95 -17.96
C GLU A 242 18.75 -1.72 -18.37
N GLY A 243 19.45 -1.10 -17.41
CA GLY A 243 20.31 0.06 -17.64
C GLY A 243 19.64 1.44 -17.48
N ASP A 244 18.38 1.49 -17.00
CA ASP A 244 17.71 2.75 -16.69
C ASP A 244 18.34 3.40 -15.44
N ASP A 245 18.93 4.59 -15.62
CA ASP A 245 19.45 5.45 -14.55
C ASP A 245 18.34 6.08 -13.68
N GLY A 246 17.07 5.72 -13.93
CA GLY A 246 15.87 6.18 -13.22
C GLY A 246 15.19 7.38 -13.87
N GLU A 247 15.66 7.90 -14.99
CA GLU A 247 15.01 9.01 -15.71
C GLU A 247 13.66 8.62 -16.31
N GLY A 248 13.50 7.34 -16.69
CA GLY A 248 12.25 6.78 -17.24
C GLY A 248 11.18 6.44 -16.21
N ARG A 249 11.31 6.81 -14.93
CA ARG A 249 10.42 6.35 -13.83
C ARG A 249 9.82 7.49 -13.03
N VAL A 250 8.51 7.40 -12.77
CA VAL A 250 7.82 8.25 -11.81
C VAL A 250 8.27 7.93 -10.39
N THR A 251 8.40 8.95 -9.54
CA THR A 251 8.83 8.75 -8.14
C THR A 251 7.62 8.59 -7.22
N LEU A 252 7.57 7.48 -6.50
CA LEU A 252 6.69 7.27 -5.35
C LEU A 252 7.52 7.44 -4.06
N SER A 253 7.13 8.34 -3.15
CA SER A 253 7.95 8.59 -1.96
C SER A 253 7.13 8.90 -0.73
N THR A 254 7.60 8.42 0.43
CA THR A 254 7.09 8.98 1.68
C THR A 254 7.57 10.43 1.81
N VAL A 255 6.75 11.27 2.48
CA VAL A 255 7.14 12.68 2.72
C VAL A 255 8.49 12.79 3.43
N HIS A 256 8.80 11.87 4.35
CA HIS A 256 10.09 11.85 5.04
C HIS A 256 11.27 11.63 4.08
N SER A 257 11.13 10.70 3.15
CA SER A 257 12.17 10.39 2.17
C SER A 257 12.30 11.45 1.07
N ALA A 258 11.27 12.27 0.89
CA ALA A 258 11.24 13.37 -0.06
C ALA A 258 11.99 14.64 0.42
N LYS A 259 12.46 14.65 1.69
CA LYS A 259 13.15 15.82 2.26
C LYS A 259 14.43 16.13 1.47
N GLY A 260 14.53 17.37 0.99
CA GLY A 260 15.68 17.83 0.19
C GLY A 260 15.56 17.57 -1.32
N LEU A 261 14.56 16.80 -1.77
CA LEU A 261 14.27 16.59 -3.18
C LEU A 261 13.20 17.56 -3.67
N GLU A 262 13.11 17.76 -4.99
CA GLU A 262 12.08 18.61 -5.62
C GLU A 262 11.74 18.05 -7.01
N TRP A 263 10.47 18.21 -7.42
CA TRP A 263 9.96 17.75 -8.72
C TRP A 263 9.14 18.86 -9.40
N ASN A 264 9.03 18.79 -10.72
CA ASN A 264 8.19 19.73 -11.47
C ASN A 264 6.72 19.56 -11.12
N ALA A 265 6.25 18.31 -11.03
CA ALA A 265 4.89 17.98 -10.64
C ALA A 265 4.87 17.08 -9.39
N VAL A 266 4.10 17.47 -8.39
CA VAL A 266 3.92 16.71 -7.13
C VAL A 266 2.44 16.45 -6.90
N LEU A 267 2.11 15.20 -6.66
CA LEU A 267 0.78 14.74 -6.27
C LEU A 267 0.86 14.26 -4.81
N ILE A 268 0.00 14.74 -3.94
CA ILE A 268 -0.06 14.27 -2.54
C ILE A 268 -1.37 13.52 -2.34
N ILE A 269 -1.28 12.26 -1.93
CA ILE A 269 -2.41 11.35 -1.80
C ILE A 269 -2.80 11.09 -0.35
N ASP A 270 -4.02 10.57 -0.16
CA ASP A 270 -4.57 10.17 1.15
C ASP A 270 -4.62 11.31 2.17
N LEU A 271 -4.98 12.51 1.73
CA LEU A 271 -5.16 13.67 2.61
C LEU A 271 -6.49 13.59 3.35
N VAL A 272 -6.53 12.71 4.34
CA VAL A 272 -7.71 12.45 5.18
C VAL A 272 -7.27 11.99 6.57
N GLU A 273 -8.08 12.26 7.58
CA GLU A 273 -7.84 11.81 8.95
C GLU A 273 -7.58 10.29 9.00
N ASP A 274 -6.76 9.83 9.92
CA ASP A 274 -6.25 8.46 10.05
C ASP A 274 -5.19 8.03 9.01
N ARG A 275 -4.98 8.82 7.96
CA ARG A 275 -3.95 8.60 6.93
C ARG A 275 -2.88 9.69 6.95
N PHE A 276 -3.24 10.87 6.53
CA PHE A 276 -2.42 12.07 6.58
C PHE A 276 -3.31 13.27 6.96
N PRO A 277 -3.38 13.66 8.25
CA PRO A 277 -2.54 13.22 9.40
C PRO A 277 -2.82 11.77 9.84
N SER A 278 -1.79 11.14 10.43
CA SER A 278 -1.90 9.78 10.95
C SER A 278 -2.78 9.74 12.22
N ARG A 279 -3.48 8.61 12.45
CA ARG A 279 -4.34 8.41 13.63
C ARG A 279 -3.63 8.72 14.95
N HIS A 280 -2.37 8.31 15.08
CA HIS A 280 -1.60 8.53 16.31
C HIS A 280 -1.35 10.01 16.58
N ALA A 281 -1.14 10.79 15.54
CA ALA A 281 -0.90 12.22 15.65
C ALA A 281 -2.15 13.03 16.08
N LEU A 282 -3.35 12.51 15.81
CA LEU A 282 -4.60 13.16 16.24
C LEU A 282 -4.79 13.14 17.78
N ALA A 283 -4.08 12.25 18.48
CA ALA A 283 -4.22 12.09 19.93
C ALA A 283 -3.37 13.09 20.74
N ARG A 284 -2.32 13.70 20.15
CA ARG A 284 -1.39 14.61 20.83
C ARG A 284 -1.13 15.87 20.01
N PRO A 285 -1.26 17.07 20.61
CA PRO A 285 -0.99 18.32 19.89
C PRO A 285 0.41 18.40 19.28
N GLU A 286 1.42 17.88 19.96
CA GLU A 286 2.82 17.91 19.50
C GLU A 286 3.02 17.03 18.26
N ASP A 287 2.41 15.84 18.23
CA ASP A 287 2.47 14.94 17.09
C ASP A 287 1.69 15.51 15.89
N PHE A 288 0.60 16.24 16.18
CA PHE A 288 -0.17 16.93 15.14
C PHE A 288 0.62 18.08 14.50
N GLU A 289 1.39 18.85 15.28
CA GLU A 289 2.27 19.88 14.75
C GLU A 289 3.37 19.27 13.86
N GLU A 290 3.86 18.08 14.16
CA GLU A 290 4.81 17.38 13.28
C GLU A 290 4.15 16.96 11.96
N GLU A 291 2.90 16.47 11.96
CA GLU A 291 2.16 16.19 10.72
C GLU A 291 1.97 17.46 9.87
N ARG A 292 1.72 18.62 10.50
CA ARG A 292 1.64 19.90 9.80
C ARG A 292 2.97 20.28 9.14
N ARG A 293 4.10 20.09 9.84
CA ARG A 293 5.44 20.28 9.26
C ARG A 293 5.70 19.34 8.09
N LEU A 294 5.26 18.08 8.20
CA LEU A 294 5.37 17.12 7.10
C LEU A 294 4.53 17.55 5.89
N MET A 295 3.30 18.06 6.12
CA MET A 295 2.49 18.60 5.03
C MET A 295 3.16 19.80 4.35
N TYR A 296 3.72 20.71 5.14
CA TYR A 296 4.53 21.81 4.60
C TYR A 296 5.69 21.30 3.73
N VAL A 297 6.46 20.33 4.23
CA VAL A 297 7.54 19.72 3.46
C VAL A 297 7.01 19.13 2.15
N ALA A 298 5.90 18.38 2.18
CA ALA A 298 5.32 17.78 1.00
C ALA A 298 4.93 18.82 -0.06
N CYS A 299 4.22 19.87 0.34
CA CYS A 299 3.80 20.93 -0.56
C CYS A 299 4.98 21.68 -1.18
N THR A 300 6.04 21.92 -0.41
CA THR A 300 7.23 22.64 -0.89
C THR A 300 8.14 21.83 -1.81
N ARG A 301 7.79 20.57 -2.09
CA ARG A 301 8.53 19.74 -3.08
C ARG A 301 8.15 20.04 -4.52
N ALA A 302 7.01 20.71 -4.73
CA ALA A 302 6.54 21.08 -6.06
C ALA A 302 7.23 22.32 -6.59
N ARG A 303 7.73 22.26 -7.83
CA ARG A 303 8.32 23.39 -8.54
C ARG A 303 7.30 24.12 -9.43
N GLN A 304 6.39 23.37 -10.09
CA GLN A 304 5.48 23.91 -11.11
C GLN A 304 4.02 23.57 -10.79
N SER A 305 3.70 22.32 -10.45
CA SER A 305 2.35 21.90 -10.15
C SER A 305 2.24 21.07 -8.89
N LEU A 306 1.15 21.28 -8.14
CA LEU A 306 0.83 20.58 -6.90
C LEU A 306 -0.63 20.13 -6.93
N ASP A 307 -0.85 18.82 -6.92
CA ASP A 307 -2.17 18.23 -6.89
C ASP A 307 -2.41 17.55 -5.54
N LEU A 308 -3.52 17.90 -4.87
CA LEU A 308 -3.90 17.39 -3.55
C LEU A 308 -5.10 16.47 -3.67
N TYR A 309 -4.96 15.21 -3.25
CA TYR A 309 -6.02 14.21 -3.29
C TYR A 309 -6.63 14.01 -1.92
N VAL A 310 -7.90 14.40 -1.80
CA VAL A 310 -8.67 14.39 -0.55
C VAL A 310 -9.83 13.40 -0.68
N PRO A 311 -9.70 12.16 -0.21
CA PRO A 311 -10.80 11.21 -0.18
C PRO A 311 -11.93 11.72 0.73
N ALA A 312 -13.18 11.63 0.27
CA ALA A 312 -14.34 12.02 1.05
C ALA A 312 -14.61 11.06 2.21
N ALA A 313 -14.25 9.78 2.03
CA ALA A 313 -14.35 8.74 3.05
C ALA A 313 -13.23 7.70 2.88
N LEU A 314 -12.77 7.16 4.01
CA LEU A 314 -11.97 5.93 4.02
C LEU A 314 -12.92 4.74 4.06
N TYR A 315 -12.66 3.74 3.23
CA TYR A 315 -13.36 2.46 3.36
C TYR A 315 -12.89 1.80 4.66
N SER A 316 -13.74 1.81 5.69
CA SER A 316 -13.46 1.23 7.00
C SER A 316 -14.29 -0.03 7.23
N ARG A 317 -13.66 -1.08 7.77
CA ARG A 317 -14.31 -2.33 8.17
C ARG A 317 -15.34 -2.14 9.31
N ALA A 318 -15.20 -1.08 10.10
CA ALA A 318 -16.03 -0.84 11.30
C ALA A 318 -17.50 -0.56 10.99
N GLU A 319 -17.85 -0.12 9.80
CA GLU A 319 -19.22 0.26 9.45
C GLU A 319 -20.14 -0.92 9.06
N ARG A 320 -19.62 -2.12 8.86
CA ARG A 320 -20.43 -3.32 8.54
C ARG A 320 -20.97 -4.09 9.76
N GLY A 321 -20.60 -3.70 10.97
CA GLY A 321 -21.01 -4.38 12.21
C GLY A 321 -22.35 -3.92 12.81
N ASN A 322 -22.99 -2.90 12.24
CA ASN A 322 -24.22 -2.29 12.77
C ASN A 322 -25.32 -2.10 11.70
N GLN A 323 -25.56 -3.11 10.87
CA GLN A 323 -26.82 -3.22 10.12
C GLN A 323 -27.36 -4.62 10.23
#